data_1802c353fa28befd72b8868f91e9bce0
#
_entry.id   1802c353fa28befd72b8868f91e9bce0
#
_cell.length_a   1.000
_cell.length_b   1.000
_cell.length_c   1.000
_cell.angle_alpha   90.00
_cell.angle_beta   90.00
_cell.angle_gamma   90.00
#
_symmetry.space_group_name_H-M   'P 1'
#
loop_
_entity.id
_entity.type
_entity.pdbx_description
1 polymer ?
#
loop_
_entity_poly.entity_id
_entity_poly.type
_entity_poly.pdbx_seq_one_letter_code
_entity_poly.pdbx_strand_id
1 'polypeptide(L)'
;MLGFLRPLRGRAWHAPVPDLEWNCEETLRHLINTQLWYAAHLASRSTRRLAVWRDVDPRLDVDGLLDNLEAHISVLAAVIRDAPPEARSWHNSGMTDPCGFSAMACSELLVHTWDIGRGMDAPFALPGDLSARVVSRLFPMWLPIDTAPDQALLWCNGRVALPGRPRLGPDWGWWSRPVEEWDGTDPDA
;
A
#
# COMPACT_ATOMS: atom_id res chain seq x y z
N MET A 1 -9.42 -3.19 -7.85
CA MET A 1 -9.38 -1.83 -7.27
C MET A 1 -10.01 -0.80 -8.20
N LEU A 2 -9.43 -0.39 -9.34
CA LEU A 2 -10.02 0.64 -10.23
C LEU A 2 -11.47 0.30 -10.67
N GLY A 3 -11.76 -0.98 -10.95
CA GLY A 3 -13.13 -1.43 -11.22
C GLY A 3 -14.12 -1.21 -10.07
N PHE A 4 -13.63 -1.07 -8.83
CA PHE A 4 -14.43 -0.69 -7.66
C PHE A 4 -14.52 0.84 -7.52
N LEU A 5 -13.42 1.57 -7.67
CA LEU A 5 -13.39 3.02 -7.44
C LEU A 5 -14.10 3.83 -8.53
N ARG A 6 -13.95 3.47 -9.82
CA ARG A 6 -14.57 4.22 -10.94
C ARG A 6 -16.09 4.35 -10.85
N PRO A 7 -16.88 3.33 -10.46
CA PRO A 7 -18.33 3.49 -10.20
C PRO A 7 -18.67 4.48 -9.08
N LEU A 8 -17.74 4.74 -8.16
CA LEU A 8 -17.95 5.65 -7.02
C LEU A 8 -17.67 7.12 -7.35
N ARG A 9 -17.27 7.49 -8.60
CA ARG A 9 -16.86 8.84 -8.96
C ARG A 9 -17.90 9.95 -8.62
N GLY A 10 -19.19 9.61 -8.65
CA GLY A 10 -20.27 10.54 -8.28
C GLY A 10 -20.62 10.59 -6.79
N ARG A 11 -19.87 9.89 -5.92
CA ARG A 11 -20.06 9.88 -4.47
C ARG A 11 -19.37 11.08 -3.79
N ALA A 12 -19.54 11.20 -2.47
CA ALA A 12 -18.98 12.26 -1.66
C ALA A 12 -17.49 12.00 -1.34
N TRP A 13 -16.58 12.31 -2.25
CA TRP A 13 -15.13 12.08 -2.09
C TRP A 13 -14.49 12.88 -0.95
N HIS A 14 -15.14 13.95 -0.47
CA HIS A 14 -14.72 14.67 0.73
C HIS A 14 -15.25 14.04 2.04
N ALA A 15 -15.94 12.89 1.97
CA ALA A 15 -16.33 12.16 3.16
C ALA A 15 -15.08 11.71 3.95
N PRO A 16 -15.08 11.85 5.30
CA PRO A 16 -13.97 11.41 6.11
C PRO A 16 -13.80 9.90 6.03
N VAL A 17 -12.56 9.44 6.00
CA VAL A 17 -12.26 8.01 6.17
C VAL A 17 -12.23 7.70 7.67
N PRO A 18 -13.03 6.72 8.14
CA PRO A 18 -13.01 6.34 9.54
C PRO A 18 -11.60 5.93 10.02
N ASP A 19 -11.19 6.44 11.16
CA ASP A 19 -9.89 6.16 11.80
C ASP A 19 -8.65 6.73 11.07
N LEU A 20 -8.82 7.56 10.05
CA LEU A 20 -7.76 8.32 9.39
C LEU A 20 -8.01 9.83 9.55
N GLU A 21 -6.93 10.61 9.45
CA GLU A 21 -7.02 12.08 9.39
C GLU A 21 -7.46 12.59 8.00
N TRP A 22 -7.44 11.71 7.00
CA TRP A 22 -7.75 12.01 5.60
C TRP A 22 -9.19 11.73 5.23
N ASN A 23 -9.69 12.48 4.25
CA ASN A 23 -10.90 12.13 3.51
C ASN A 23 -10.60 11.16 2.35
N CYS A 24 -11.64 10.69 1.66
CA CYS A 24 -11.47 9.71 0.57
C CYS A 24 -10.64 10.26 -0.60
N GLU A 25 -10.77 11.55 -0.94
CA GLU A 25 -9.98 12.16 -2.02
C GLU A 25 -8.51 12.30 -1.63
N GLU A 26 -8.21 12.73 -0.41
CA GLU A 26 -6.83 12.80 0.10
C GLU A 26 -6.18 11.42 0.13
N THR A 27 -6.93 10.39 0.52
CA THR A 27 -6.48 9.00 0.47
C THR A 27 -6.18 8.56 -0.97
N LEU A 28 -7.00 8.93 -1.95
CA LEU A 28 -6.74 8.66 -3.36
C LEU A 28 -5.48 9.40 -3.87
N ARG A 29 -5.29 10.65 -3.51
CA ARG A 29 -4.09 11.44 -3.84
C ARG A 29 -2.83 10.83 -3.23
N HIS A 30 -2.93 10.32 -1.99
CA HIS A 30 -1.84 9.58 -1.37
C HIS A 30 -1.46 8.33 -2.19
N LEU A 31 -2.43 7.54 -2.62
CA LEU A 31 -2.18 6.36 -3.46
C LEU A 31 -1.43 6.70 -4.75
N ILE A 32 -1.89 7.76 -5.46
CA ILE A 32 -1.25 8.22 -6.70
C ILE A 32 0.22 8.57 -6.46
N ASN A 33 0.47 9.38 -5.44
CA ASN A 33 1.82 9.84 -5.07
C ASN A 33 2.74 8.68 -4.69
N THR A 34 2.23 7.70 -3.94
CA THR A 34 2.99 6.56 -3.45
C THR A 34 3.45 5.65 -4.60
N GLN A 35 2.61 5.38 -5.60
CA GLN A 35 2.99 4.55 -6.75
C GLN A 35 4.15 5.19 -7.54
N LEU A 36 4.09 6.48 -7.80
CA LEU A 36 5.15 7.19 -8.51
C LEU A 36 6.44 7.28 -7.68
N TRP A 37 6.30 7.48 -6.37
CA TRP A 37 7.44 7.53 -5.46
C TRP A 37 8.20 6.18 -5.44
N TYR A 38 7.49 5.06 -5.38
CA TYR A 38 8.09 3.72 -5.47
C TYR A 38 8.78 3.50 -6.81
N ALA A 39 8.13 3.88 -7.91
CA ALA A 39 8.70 3.77 -9.25
C ALA A 39 10.01 4.54 -9.38
N ALA A 40 10.06 5.79 -8.90
CA ALA A 40 11.24 6.64 -8.98
C ALA A 40 12.41 6.08 -8.14
N HIS A 41 12.13 5.58 -6.92
CA HIS A 41 13.17 4.98 -6.09
C HIS A 41 13.73 3.71 -6.73
N LEU A 42 12.87 2.78 -7.15
CA LEU A 42 13.30 1.53 -7.75
C LEU A 42 14.06 1.75 -9.08
N ALA A 43 13.55 2.61 -9.97
CA ALA A 43 14.19 2.92 -11.25
C ALA A 43 15.58 3.53 -11.07
N SER A 44 15.77 4.41 -10.09
CA SER A 44 17.05 5.06 -9.83
C SER A 44 18.01 4.23 -8.98
N ARG A 45 17.53 3.13 -8.36
CA ARG A 45 18.29 2.34 -7.39
C ARG A 45 18.94 3.20 -6.29
N SER A 46 18.22 4.24 -5.86
CA SER A 46 18.73 5.19 -4.88
C SER A 46 19.01 4.50 -3.55
N THR A 47 20.15 4.82 -2.94
CA THR A 47 20.52 4.36 -1.59
C THR A 47 20.07 5.32 -0.48
N ARG A 48 19.34 6.38 -0.84
CA ARG A 48 18.83 7.41 0.07
C ARG A 48 17.46 7.89 -0.39
N ARG A 49 16.76 8.57 0.50
CA ARG A 49 15.50 9.22 0.16
C ARG A 49 15.68 10.24 -0.97
N LEU A 50 14.82 10.15 -1.99
CA LEU A 50 14.73 11.13 -3.06
C LEU A 50 13.64 12.15 -2.74
N ALA A 51 13.91 13.40 -3.07
CA ALA A 51 12.91 14.48 -3.07
C ALA A 51 12.10 14.39 -4.38
N VAL A 52 11.31 13.33 -4.50
CA VAL A 52 10.39 13.15 -5.65
C VAL A 52 9.19 14.05 -5.44
N TRP A 53 8.75 14.70 -6.51
CA TRP A 53 7.49 15.45 -6.49
C TRP A 53 6.33 14.52 -6.14
N ARG A 54 5.54 14.92 -5.15
CA ARG A 54 4.43 14.08 -4.62
C ARG A 54 3.08 14.79 -4.68
N ASP A 55 3.00 15.97 -5.31
CA ASP A 55 1.76 16.71 -5.40
C ASP A 55 1.05 16.41 -6.72
N VAL A 56 -0.11 15.81 -6.62
CA VAL A 56 -1.05 15.69 -7.73
C VAL A 56 -1.70 17.05 -7.96
N ASP A 57 -1.87 17.46 -9.22
CA ASP A 57 -2.51 18.74 -9.55
C ASP A 57 -3.82 18.91 -8.76
N PRO A 58 -3.94 19.95 -7.91
CA PRO A 58 -5.11 20.15 -7.07
C PRO A 58 -6.40 20.46 -7.86
N ARG A 59 -6.27 20.79 -9.15
CA ARG A 59 -7.41 21.09 -10.03
C ARG A 59 -8.05 19.85 -10.65
N LEU A 60 -7.43 18.66 -10.50
CA LEU A 60 -8.00 17.43 -11.04
C LEU A 60 -9.26 17.07 -10.27
N ASP A 61 -10.30 16.75 -11.02
CA ASP A 61 -11.48 16.07 -10.51
C ASP A 61 -11.20 14.58 -10.25
N VAL A 62 -12.17 13.89 -9.72
CA VAL A 62 -12.04 12.47 -9.35
C VAL A 62 -11.73 11.59 -10.57
N ASP A 63 -12.31 11.86 -11.74
CA ASP A 63 -12.01 11.09 -12.94
C ASP A 63 -10.55 11.27 -13.34
N GLY A 64 -10.04 12.50 -13.33
CA GLY A 64 -8.62 12.79 -13.56
C GLY A 64 -7.70 12.17 -12.52
N LEU A 65 -8.11 12.12 -11.24
CA LEU A 65 -7.35 11.42 -10.19
C LEU A 65 -7.28 9.91 -10.45
N LEU A 66 -8.38 9.28 -10.84
CA LEU A 66 -8.42 7.84 -11.12
C LEU A 66 -7.59 7.47 -12.36
N ASP A 67 -7.56 8.34 -13.37
CA ASP A 67 -6.71 8.17 -14.56
C ASP A 67 -5.22 8.31 -14.20
N ASN A 68 -4.86 9.25 -13.33
CA ASN A 68 -3.50 9.39 -12.81
C ASN A 68 -3.08 8.17 -11.96
N LEU A 69 -3.98 7.64 -11.13
CA LEU A 69 -3.69 6.42 -10.37
C LEU A 69 -3.37 5.25 -11.31
N GLU A 70 -4.18 5.04 -12.36
CA GLU A 70 -3.95 3.98 -13.35
C GLU A 70 -2.60 4.16 -14.07
N ALA A 71 -2.28 5.40 -14.46
CA ALA A 71 -1.00 5.73 -15.10
C ALA A 71 0.19 5.44 -14.18
N HIS A 72 0.15 5.86 -12.92
CA HIS A 72 1.24 5.66 -11.97
C HIS A 72 1.43 4.19 -11.59
N ILE A 73 0.34 3.41 -11.45
CA ILE A 73 0.41 1.96 -11.30
C ILE A 73 1.09 1.33 -12.52
N SER A 74 0.75 1.76 -13.73
CA SER A 74 1.33 1.25 -14.97
C SER A 74 2.83 1.55 -15.07
N VAL A 75 3.25 2.76 -14.66
CA VAL A 75 4.67 3.14 -14.58
C VAL A 75 5.40 2.24 -13.58
N LEU A 76 4.88 2.11 -12.35
CA LEU A 76 5.51 1.26 -11.34
C LEU A 76 5.60 -0.21 -11.81
N ALA A 77 4.53 -0.74 -12.39
CA ALA A 77 4.53 -2.11 -12.91
C ALA A 77 5.55 -2.33 -14.03
N ALA A 78 5.78 -1.34 -14.89
CA ALA A 78 6.83 -1.38 -15.91
C ALA A 78 8.22 -1.39 -15.27
N VAL A 79 8.46 -0.51 -14.30
CA VAL A 79 9.74 -0.44 -13.57
C VAL A 79 10.02 -1.76 -12.81
N ILE A 80 9.02 -2.34 -12.15
CA ILE A 80 9.17 -3.61 -11.44
C ILE A 80 9.55 -4.75 -12.41
N ARG A 81 8.89 -4.83 -13.57
CA ARG A 81 9.19 -5.86 -14.58
C ARG A 81 10.59 -5.77 -15.17
N ASP A 82 11.11 -4.55 -15.32
CA ASP A 82 12.43 -4.29 -15.91
C ASP A 82 13.56 -4.36 -14.87
N ALA A 83 13.25 -4.24 -13.60
CA ALA A 83 14.25 -4.26 -12.54
C ALA A 83 14.81 -5.68 -12.34
N PRO A 84 16.15 -5.86 -12.30
CA PRO A 84 16.74 -7.14 -11.97
C PRO A 84 16.42 -7.53 -10.51
N PRO A 85 16.26 -8.84 -10.21
CA PRO A 85 15.84 -9.30 -8.88
C PRO A 85 16.75 -8.85 -7.72
N GLU A 86 18.03 -8.68 -8.02
CA GLU A 86 19.03 -8.20 -7.05
C GLU A 86 19.03 -6.69 -6.85
N ALA A 87 18.23 -5.93 -7.63
CA ALA A 87 18.13 -4.49 -7.45
C ALA A 87 17.69 -4.16 -6.02
N ARG A 88 18.27 -3.13 -5.45
CA ARG A 88 17.90 -2.60 -4.14
C ARG A 88 17.73 -1.11 -4.23
N SER A 89 16.73 -0.59 -3.56
CA SER A 89 16.53 0.85 -3.43
C SER A 89 15.99 1.21 -2.05
N TRP A 90 16.24 2.45 -1.69
CA TRP A 90 15.86 3.00 -0.39
C TRP A 90 14.32 3.07 -0.23
N HIS A 91 13.88 2.67 0.95
CA HIS A 91 12.53 2.89 1.48
C HIS A 91 12.65 3.29 2.96
N ASN A 92 11.63 3.91 3.55
CA ASN A 92 11.63 4.30 4.98
C ASN A 92 11.93 3.12 5.91
N SER A 93 11.46 1.92 5.57
CA SER A 93 11.67 0.68 6.33
C SER A 93 12.97 -0.06 5.97
N GLY A 94 13.85 0.51 5.11
CA GLY A 94 15.12 -0.10 4.72
C GLY A 94 15.31 -0.31 3.22
N MET A 95 16.37 -1.02 2.84
CA MET A 95 16.68 -1.30 1.43
C MET A 95 15.76 -2.39 0.87
N THR A 96 14.96 -2.03 -0.11
CA THR A 96 13.88 -2.87 -0.67
C THR A 96 14.22 -3.36 -2.07
N ASP A 97 13.87 -4.59 -2.37
CA ASP A 97 13.95 -5.24 -3.68
C ASP A 97 12.68 -4.98 -4.53
N PRO A 98 12.65 -5.34 -5.84
CA PRO A 98 11.47 -5.17 -6.67
C PRO A 98 10.22 -5.89 -6.14
N CYS A 99 10.39 -7.08 -5.54
CA CYS A 99 9.29 -7.83 -4.93
C CYS A 99 8.72 -7.09 -3.72
N GLY A 100 9.57 -6.47 -2.89
CA GLY A 100 9.15 -5.65 -1.76
C GLY A 100 8.39 -4.41 -2.19
N PHE A 101 8.88 -3.66 -3.19
CA PHE A 101 8.13 -2.52 -3.74
C PHE A 101 6.77 -2.95 -4.32
N SER A 102 6.70 -4.10 -5.01
CA SER A 102 5.44 -4.65 -5.49
C SER A 102 4.46 -4.96 -4.37
N ALA A 103 4.94 -5.61 -3.31
CA ALA A 103 4.11 -5.98 -2.17
C ALA A 103 3.63 -4.75 -1.39
N MET A 104 4.50 -3.75 -1.17
CA MET A 104 4.13 -2.48 -0.54
C MET A 104 3.07 -1.75 -1.37
N ALA A 105 3.26 -1.65 -2.70
CA ALA A 105 2.28 -1.04 -3.60
C ALA A 105 0.92 -1.76 -3.54
N CYS A 106 0.91 -3.10 -3.52
CA CYS A 106 -0.31 -3.86 -3.37
C CYS A 106 -0.97 -3.64 -2.00
N SER A 107 -0.19 -3.58 -0.90
CA SER A 107 -0.70 -3.28 0.43
C SER A 107 -1.38 -1.92 0.47
N GLU A 108 -0.71 -0.87 0.00
CA GLU A 108 -1.26 0.49 -0.10
C GLU A 108 -2.57 0.50 -0.89
N LEU A 109 -2.55 -0.08 -2.10
CA LEU A 109 -3.71 -0.10 -2.99
C LEU A 109 -4.90 -0.84 -2.40
N LEU A 110 -4.69 -1.99 -1.76
CA LEU A 110 -5.77 -2.79 -1.18
C LEU A 110 -6.35 -2.13 0.07
N VAL A 111 -5.48 -1.76 1.01
CA VAL A 111 -5.89 -1.23 2.31
C VAL A 111 -6.55 0.15 2.14
N HIS A 112 -5.96 1.06 1.38
CA HIS A 112 -6.58 2.37 1.18
C HIS A 112 -7.81 2.35 0.26
N THR A 113 -7.95 1.37 -0.64
CA THR A 113 -9.23 1.17 -1.33
C THR A 113 -10.32 0.72 -0.36
N TRP A 114 -10.00 -0.12 0.61
CA TRP A 114 -10.90 -0.52 1.69
C TRP A 114 -11.23 0.68 2.60
N ASP A 115 -10.25 1.51 2.93
CA ASP A 115 -10.45 2.73 3.70
C ASP A 115 -11.43 3.69 2.99
N ILE A 116 -11.24 3.95 1.68
CA ILE A 116 -12.15 4.76 0.85
C ILE A 116 -13.55 4.14 0.82
N GLY A 117 -13.63 2.79 0.67
CA GLY A 117 -14.91 2.08 0.71
C GLY A 117 -15.67 2.31 2.01
N ARG A 118 -15.00 2.33 3.16
CA ARG A 118 -15.61 2.67 4.46
C ARG A 118 -16.10 4.11 4.51
N GLY A 119 -15.32 5.06 4.02
CA GLY A 119 -15.71 6.47 3.99
C GLY A 119 -16.94 6.75 3.12
N MET A 120 -17.21 5.86 2.16
CA MET A 120 -18.34 6.00 1.21
C MET A 120 -19.50 5.03 1.46
N ASP A 121 -19.50 4.27 2.56
CA ASP A 121 -20.46 3.18 2.80
C ASP A 121 -20.58 2.22 1.61
N ALA A 122 -19.43 1.88 0.99
CA ALA A 122 -19.32 0.99 -0.14
C ALA A 122 -18.31 -0.13 0.22
N PRO A 123 -18.74 -1.34 0.58
CA PRO A 123 -17.85 -2.39 1.03
C PRO A 123 -16.92 -2.86 -0.11
N PHE A 124 -15.62 -2.87 0.15
CA PHE A 124 -14.60 -3.43 -0.72
C PHE A 124 -14.06 -4.72 -0.11
N ALA A 125 -14.21 -5.84 -0.82
CA ALA A 125 -13.64 -7.12 -0.42
C ALA A 125 -12.20 -7.24 -0.95
N LEU A 126 -11.23 -7.42 -0.05
CA LEU A 126 -9.85 -7.64 -0.44
C LEU A 126 -9.69 -9.04 -1.05
N PRO A 127 -8.96 -9.20 -2.18
CA PRO A 127 -8.68 -10.51 -2.76
C PRO A 127 -7.79 -11.36 -1.84
N GLY A 128 -8.29 -12.52 -1.37
CA GLY A 128 -7.62 -13.35 -0.37
C GLY A 128 -6.23 -13.81 -0.80
N ASP A 129 -6.07 -14.34 -2.02
CA ASP A 129 -4.78 -14.81 -2.52
C ASP A 129 -3.72 -13.71 -2.61
N LEU A 130 -4.12 -12.50 -3.02
CA LEU A 130 -3.22 -11.37 -3.07
C LEU A 130 -2.87 -10.89 -1.66
N SER A 131 -3.85 -10.82 -0.77
CA SER A 131 -3.66 -10.48 0.64
C SER A 131 -2.67 -11.44 1.32
N ALA A 132 -2.82 -12.75 1.11
CA ALA A 132 -1.90 -13.75 1.64
C ALA A 132 -0.45 -13.53 1.18
N ARG A 133 -0.26 -13.27 -0.13
CA ARG A 133 1.09 -12.99 -0.67
C ARG A 133 1.70 -11.71 -0.12
N VAL A 134 0.90 -10.67 0.04
CA VAL A 134 1.35 -9.39 0.63
C VAL A 134 1.75 -9.58 2.09
N VAL A 135 0.92 -10.27 2.88
CA VAL A 135 1.22 -10.57 4.29
C VAL A 135 2.52 -11.37 4.40
N SER A 136 2.66 -12.45 3.62
CA SER A 136 3.87 -13.29 3.65
C SER A 136 5.13 -12.52 3.26
N ARG A 137 5.02 -11.53 2.35
CA ARG A 137 6.18 -10.75 1.91
C ARG A 137 6.57 -9.62 2.87
N LEU A 138 5.59 -8.96 3.48
CA LEU A 138 5.84 -7.73 4.25
C LEU A 138 5.84 -7.93 5.77
N PHE A 139 5.23 -9.02 6.26
CA PHE A 139 5.02 -9.22 7.69
C PHE A 139 5.44 -10.63 8.16
N PRO A 140 6.66 -11.11 7.79
CA PRO A 140 7.12 -12.44 8.20
C PRO A 140 7.20 -12.58 9.72
N MET A 141 7.47 -11.47 10.44
CA MET A 141 7.58 -11.43 11.91
C MET A 141 6.30 -11.85 12.64
N TRP A 142 5.14 -11.74 12.00
CA TRP A 142 3.86 -12.03 12.65
C TRP A 142 3.23 -13.35 12.21
N LEU A 143 3.89 -14.07 11.29
CA LEU A 143 3.40 -15.37 10.81
C LEU A 143 3.71 -16.51 11.81
N PRO A 144 2.81 -17.52 11.92
CA PRO A 144 1.51 -17.62 11.24
C PRO A 144 0.41 -16.79 11.91
N ILE A 145 -0.53 -16.29 11.08
CA ILE A 145 -1.74 -15.60 11.55
C ILE A 145 -2.93 -16.50 11.25
N ASP A 146 -3.59 -17.01 12.29
CA ASP A 146 -4.76 -17.90 12.16
C ASP A 146 -6.04 -17.08 11.91
N THR A 147 -6.20 -16.61 10.68
CA THR A 147 -7.41 -15.89 10.22
C THR A 147 -7.46 -15.86 8.69
N ALA A 148 -8.56 -15.38 8.11
CA ALA A 148 -8.68 -15.15 6.68
C ALA A 148 -7.63 -14.13 6.20
N PRO A 149 -6.99 -14.33 5.03
CA PRO A 149 -5.87 -13.50 4.57
C PRO A 149 -6.19 -12.01 4.42
N ASP A 150 -7.41 -11.66 4.05
CA ASP A 150 -7.89 -10.27 3.99
C ASP A 150 -7.93 -9.63 5.38
N GLN A 151 -8.40 -10.35 6.39
CA GLN A 151 -8.40 -9.90 7.78
C GLN A 151 -6.97 -9.80 8.34
N ALA A 152 -6.10 -10.75 7.99
CA ALA A 152 -4.69 -10.68 8.34
C ALA A 152 -4.03 -9.42 7.76
N LEU A 153 -4.26 -9.10 6.47
CA LEU A 153 -3.70 -7.91 5.84
C LEU A 153 -4.20 -6.62 6.51
N LEU A 154 -5.50 -6.53 6.80
CA LEU A 154 -6.07 -5.38 7.49
C LEU A 154 -5.52 -5.23 8.91
N TRP A 155 -5.34 -6.33 9.65
CA TRP A 155 -4.75 -6.31 10.97
C TRP A 155 -3.28 -5.86 10.93
N CYS A 156 -2.48 -6.44 10.04
CA CYS A 156 -1.07 -6.06 9.84
C CYS A 156 -0.87 -4.58 9.49
N ASN A 157 -1.87 -3.96 8.88
CA ASN A 157 -1.86 -2.52 8.59
C ASN A 157 -2.62 -1.67 9.64
N GLY A 158 -2.90 -2.22 10.82
CA GLY A 158 -3.51 -1.48 11.91
C GLY A 158 -4.96 -1.05 11.65
N ARG A 159 -5.74 -1.78 10.83
CA ARG A 159 -7.12 -1.41 10.49
C ARG A 159 -8.17 -2.11 11.34
N VAL A 160 -7.91 -3.32 11.77
CA VAL A 160 -8.84 -4.14 12.54
C VAL A 160 -8.14 -4.81 13.73
N ALA A 161 -8.92 -5.27 14.70
CA ALA A 161 -8.47 -6.23 15.70
C ALA A 161 -8.82 -7.66 15.25
N LEU A 162 -8.06 -8.66 15.71
CA LEU A 162 -8.38 -10.08 15.51
C LEU A 162 -8.70 -10.74 16.86
N PRO A 163 -9.36 -11.91 16.87
CA PRO A 163 -9.57 -12.65 18.10
C PRO A 163 -8.24 -12.89 18.84
N GLY A 164 -8.16 -12.39 20.08
CA GLY A 164 -6.95 -12.48 20.90
C GLY A 164 -5.77 -11.57 20.48
N ARG A 165 -5.91 -10.76 19.42
CA ARG A 165 -4.90 -9.79 18.99
C ARG A 165 -5.53 -8.40 18.87
N PRO A 166 -5.15 -7.41 19.70
CA PRO A 166 -5.65 -6.05 19.57
C PRO A 166 -5.24 -5.44 18.23
N ARG A 167 -5.94 -4.39 17.83
CA ARG A 167 -5.53 -3.56 16.69
C ARG A 167 -4.13 -3.01 16.93
N LEU A 168 -3.28 -3.06 15.92
CA LEU A 168 -1.93 -2.50 16.00
C LEU A 168 -1.98 -0.97 16.13
N GLY A 169 -1.07 -0.43 16.93
CA GLY A 169 -0.84 1.02 17.05
C GLY A 169 -0.19 1.61 15.79
N PRO A 170 0.13 2.92 15.81
CA PRO A 170 0.69 3.60 14.64
C PRO A 170 2.14 3.19 14.30
N ASP A 171 2.84 2.53 15.22
CA ASP A 171 4.27 2.23 15.11
C ASP A 171 4.56 0.90 14.39
N TRP A 172 3.56 0.29 13.75
CA TRP A 172 3.77 -0.91 12.96
C TRP A 172 4.59 -0.60 11.70
N GLY A 173 5.43 -1.54 11.27
CA GLY A 173 6.28 -1.40 10.08
C GLY A 173 6.27 -2.61 9.17
N TRP A 174 6.85 -2.44 7.99
CA TRP A 174 7.07 -3.52 7.02
C TRP A 174 8.49 -4.07 7.12
N TRP A 175 8.62 -5.37 6.97
CA TRP A 175 9.90 -5.94 6.58
C TRP A 175 10.19 -5.59 5.11
N SER A 176 11.11 -4.68 4.88
CA SER A 176 11.37 -4.14 3.53
C SER A 176 12.35 -4.99 2.72
N ARG A 177 13.33 -5.63 3.37
CA ARG A 177 14.35 -6.48 2.72
C ARG A 177 13.73 -7.78 2.19
N PRO A 178 14.41 -8.53 1.28
CA PRO A 178 13.98 -9.87 0.92
C PRO A 178 13.67 -10.74 2.15
N VAL A 179 12.67 -11.62 2.04
CA VAL A 179 12.27 -12.48 3.17
C VAL A 179 13.38 -13.45 3.56
N GLU A 180 14.22 -13.84 2.62
CA GLU A 180 15.37 -14.70 2.81
C GLU A 180 16.47 -14.05 3.69
N GLU A 181 16.44 -12.74 3.82
CA GLU A 181 17.33 -11.96 4.69
C GLU A 181 16.74 -11.74 6.10
N TRP A 182 15.52 -12.23 6.37
CA TRP A 182 14.91 -12.09 7.68
C TRP A 182 15.55 -13.07 8.68
N ASP A 183 16.07 -12.56 9.76
CA ASP A 183 16.78 -13.29 10.79
C ASP A 183 15.90 -13.85 11.91
N GLY A 184 14.57 -13.67 11.80
CA GLY A 184 13.61 -14.10 12.81
C GLY A 184 13.34 -13.07 13.90
N THR A 185 13.91 -11.87 13.82
CA THR A 185 13.66 -10.79 14.78
C THR A 185 12.51 -9.90 14.33
N ASP A 186 11.71 -9.39 15.29
CA ASP A 186 10.76 -8.34 15.01
C ASP A 186 11.51 -7.01 14.88
N PRO A 187 11.44 -6.29 13.74
CA PRO A 187 12.14 -5.02 13.58
C PRO A 187 11.63 -3.92 14.50
N ASP A 188 10.46 -4.12 15.12
CA ASP A 188 9.81 -3.14 16.00
C ASP A 188 9.79 -3.62 17.49
N ALA A 189 10.55 -4.69 17.83
CA ALA A 189 10.65 -5.24 19.20
C ALA A 189 11.66 -4.50 20.07
#